data_1cc605ac249dc04a3bba505b5a909e48
#
_entry.id   1cc605ac249dc04a3bba505b5a909e48
#
_cell.length_a   1.000
_cell.length_b   1.000
_cell.length_c   1.000
_cell.angle_alpha   90.00
_cell.angle_beta   90.00
_cell.angle_gamma   90.00
#
_symmetry.space_group_name_H-M   'P 1'
#
loop_
_entity.id
_entity.type
_entity.pdbx_description
1 polymer ?
#
loop_
_entity_poly.entity_id
_entity_poly.type
_entity_poly.pdbx_seq_one_letter_code
_entity_poly.pdbx_strand_id
1 'polypeptide(L)'
;NLRAMVTRDGRISPAALEQHQFAAHSLSWLATYVEALRQMQAWAGRLRAEGSFGRMEALLLQIGFGEYLCQIYGGISMSQGEIARLQDLRLTPDAPGAAAACLMAQGNTAAARMALVACMRDNHGRATFGASGLDAELEMIRDTFRRFADDEVVPHAHGWHLRDELIPMQIVDQLAEMGVFGLTIPEEHGGFGLPKSAMVVVSEELSRGYIGVGSLGTRSEIAAELILCGGTDAQKAYWLPKLSSAEILPTAVFTEPNTGSDLGSLRTRAKKDGDTWVVNGNKTWITHATRTQIMTLLARTDPETDNYKGLSMFLAEVMA
;
A
#
# COMPACT_ATOMS: atom_id res chain seq x y z
N ASN A 1 17.20 -22.47 -8.31
CA ASN A 1 16.00 -22.29 -7.53
C ASN A 1 16.38 -21.62 -6.19
N LEU A 2 15.82 -20.44 -5.89
CA LEU A 2 16.21 -19.58 -4.77
C LEU A 2 16.19 -20.32 -3.41
N ARG A 3 15.16 -21.13 -3.14
CA ARG A 3 15.06 -21.88 -1.89
C ARG A 3 16.33 -22.70 -1.63
N ALA A 4 16.88 -23.36 -2.63
CA ALA A 4 18.12 -24.13 -2.49
C ALA A 4 19.35 -23.25 -2.26
N MET A 5 19.33 -21.99 -2.72
CA MET A 5 20.41 -21.03 -2.51
C MET A 5 20.47 -20.50 -1.07
N VAL A 6 19.28 -20.24 -0.48
CA VAL A 6 19.17 -19.56 0.81
C VAL A 6 18.84 -20.48 2.00
N THR A 7 18.61 -21.78 1.76
CA THR A 7 18.28 -22.74 2.83
C THR A 7 19.52 -23.53 3.27
N ARG A 8 19.70 -23.67 4.58
CA ARG A 8 20.65 -24.58 5.23
C ARG A 8 19.89 -25.37 6.29
N ASP A 9 20.08 -26.67 6.34
CA ASP A 9 19.41 -27.56 7.32
C ASP A 9 17.88 -27.38 7.40
N GLY A 10 17.25 -27.20 6.23
CA GLY A 10 15.79 -27.02 6.11
C GLY A 10 15.25 -25.65 6.51
N ARG A 11 16.10 -24.71 6.95
CA ARG A 11 15.72 -23.36 7.38
C ARG A 11 16.39 -22.29 6.53
N ILE A 12 15.77 -21.11 6.42
CA ILE A 12 16.39 -19.97 5.77
C ILE A 12 17.60 -19.54 6.63
N SER A 13 18.76 -19.47 6.00
CA SER A 13 19.98 -18.98 6.59
C SER A 13 20.10 -17.47 6.34
N PRO A 14 20.18 -16.61 7.37
CA PRO A 14 20.37 -15.17 7.19
C PRO A 14 21.62 -14.84 6.37
N ALA A 15 22.75 -15.50 6.62
CA ALA A 15 23.98 -15.29 5.87
C ALA A 15 23.86 -15.71 4.38
N ALA A 16 23.14 -16.79 4.10
CA ALA A 16 22.90 -17.19 2.71
C ALA A 16 21.90 -16.25 2.03
N LEU A 17 20.90 -15.73 2.73
CA LEU A 17 19.98 -14.72 2.22
C LEU A 17 20.73 -13.42 1.91
N GLU A 18 21.59 -12.97 2.78
CA GLU A 18 22.46 -11.80 2.59
C GLU A 18 23.32 -11.95 1.33
N GLN A 19 23.95 -13.10 1.16
CA GLN A 19 24.78 -13.41 -0.02
C GLN A 19 23.96 -13.42 -1.33
N HIS A 20 22.67 -13.71 -1.27
CA HIS A 20 21.78 -13.87 -2.42
C HIS A 20 20.63 -12.83 -2.45
N GLN A 21 20.85 -11.64 -1.85
CA GLN A 21 19.82 -10.57 -1.79
C GLN A 21 19.26 -10.21 -3.16
N PHE A 22 20.11 -10.07 -4.17
CA PHE A 22 19.68 -9.74 -5.54
C PHE A 22 18.69 -10.79 -6.08
N ALA A 23 18.98 -12.07 -5.92
CA ALA A 23 18.09 -13.13 -6.35
C ALA A 23 16.77 -13.15 -5.54
N ALA A 24 16.84 -12.88 -4.22
CA ALA A 24 15.65 -12.79 -3.37
C ALA A 24 14.76 -11.62 -3.78
N HIS A 25 15.34 -10.45 -4.03
CA HIS A 25 14.63 -9.27 -4.52
C HIS A 25 14.04 -9.50 -5.92
N SER A 26 14.80 -10.13 -6.82
CA SER A 26 14.32 -10.53 -8.15
C SER A 26 13.10 -11.46 -8.09
N LEU A 27 13.07 -12.40 -7.13
CA LEU A 27 11.90 -13.26 -6.91
C LEU A 27 10.68 -12.46 -6.47
N SER A 28 10.86 -11.47 -5.60
CA SER A 28 9.76 -10.62 -5.14
C SER A 28 9.11 -9.86 -6.30
N TRP A 29 9.94 -9.29 -7.18
CA TRP A 29 9.46 -8.62 -8.39
C TRP A 29 8.75 -9.56 -9.34
N LEU A 30 9.34 -10.74 -9.62
CA LEU A 30 8.70 -11.74 -10.48
C LEU A 30 7.36 -12.21 -9.91
N ALA A 31 7.29 -12.47 -8.60
CA ALA A 31 6.06 -12.88 -7.93
C ALA A 31 4.98 -11.80 -8.03
N THR A 32 5.35 -10.53 -7.84
CA THR A 32 4.45 -9.38 -7.99
C THR A 32 3.90 -9.27 -9.40
N TYR A 33 4.73 -9.42 -10.42
CA TYR A 33 4.30 -9.38 -11.83
C TYR A 33 3.35 -10.52 -12.17
N VAL A 34 3.69 -11.74 -11.74
CA VAL A 34 2.82 -12.92 -11.97
C VAL A 34 1.48 -12.73 -11.28
N GLU A 35 1.47 -12.25 -10.02
CA GLU A 35 0.23 -12.01 -9.29
C GLU A 35 -0.59 -10.88 -9.92
N ALA A 36 0.03 -9.80 -10.36
CA ALA A 36 -0.66 -8.73 -11.09
C ALA A 36 -1.38 -9.26 -12.35
N LEU A 37 -0.70 -10.11 -13.14
CA LEU A 37 -1.31 -10.73 -14.32
C LEU A 37 -2.46 -11.68 -13.95
N ARG A 38 -2.33 -12.44 -12.87
CA ARG A 38 -3.42 -13.30 -12.36
C ARG A 38 -4.64 -12.49 -11.94
N GLN A 39 -4.43 -11.37 -11.24
CA GLN A 39 -5.52 -10.47 -10.83
C GLN A 39 -6.17 -9.78 -12.04
N MET A 40 -5.40 -9.35 -13.04
CA MET A 40 -5.94 -8.82 -14.29
C MET A 40 -6.81 -9.87 -15.02
N GLN A 41 -6.37 -11.13 -15.05
CA GLN A 41 -7.13 -12.22 -15.66
C GLN A 41 -8.43 -12.49 -14.88
N ALA A 42 -8.37 -12.53 -13.55
CA ALA A 42 -9.53 -12.71 -12.70
C ALA A 42 -10.54 -11.57 -12.86
N TRP A 43 -10.05 -10.32 -12.88
CA TRP A 43 -10.87 -9.14 -13.17
C TRP A 43 -11.59 -9.26 -14.53
N ALA A 44 -10.86 -9.59 -15.60
CA ALA A 44 -11.46 -9.78 -16.91
C ALA A 44 -12.51 -10.92 -16.94
N GLY A 45 -12.27 -11.98 -16.14
CA GLY A 45 -13.22 -13.08 -15.97
C GLY A 45 -14.54 -12.63 -15.31
N ARG A 46 -14.45 -11.84 -14.24
CA ARG A 46 -15.64 -11.26 -13.56
C ARG A 46 -16.42 -10.37 -14.51
N LEU A 47 -15.76 -9.42 -15.17
CA LEU A 47 -16.43 -8.51 -16.10
C LEU A 47 -17.11 -9.23 -17.28
N ARG A 48 -16.53 -10.33 -17.77
CA ARG A 48 -17.18 -11.15 -18.80
C ARG A 48 -18.43 -11.83 -18.28
N ALA A 49 -18.38 -12.35 -17.07
CA ALA A 49 -19.55 -12.99 -16.44
C ALA A 49 -20.70 -12.00 -16.21
N GLU A 50 -20.36 -10.74 -15.94
CA GLU A 50 -21.33 -9.64 -15.74
C GLU A 50 -21.77 -8.94 -17.03
N GLY A 51 -21.15 -9.28 -18.18
CA GLY A 51 -21.44 -8.65 -19.47
C GLY A 51 -20.88 -7.23 -19.64
N SER A 52 -19.96 -6.80 -18.76
CA SER A 52 -19.34 -5.47 -18.74
C SER A 52 -17.93 -5.41 -19.36
N PHE A 53 -17.40 -6.54 -19.85
CA PHE A 53 -16.11 -6.61 -20.53
C PHE A 53 -16.18 -6.05 -21.95
N GLY A 54 -15.78 -4.80 -22.11
CA GLY A 54 -15.83 -4.08 -23.38
C GLY A 54 -14.47 -3.95 -24.08
N ARG A 55 -14.41 -3.02 -25.03
CA ARG A 55 -13.21 -2.75 -25.83
C ARG A 55 -12.06 -2.18 -24.99
N MET A 56 -12.36 -1.31 -24.03
CA MET A 56 -11.37 -0.70 -23.15
C MET A 56 -10.71 -1.75 -22.29
N GLU A 57 -11.49 -2.62 -21.65
CA GLU A 57 -11.03 -3.70 -20.80
C GLU A 57 -10.15 -4.69 -21.57
N ALA A 58 -10.54 -5.00 -22.80
CA ALA A 58 -9.77 -5.85 -23.71
C ALA A 58 -8.41 -5.22 -24.05
N LEU A 59 -8.35 -3.92 -24.32
CA LEU A 59 -7.11 -3.19 -24.61
C LEU A 59 -6.22 -3.10 -23.36
N LEU A 60 -6.78 -2.82 -22.18
CA LEU A 60 -6.05 -2.80 -20.91
C LEU A 60 -5.40 -4.16 -20.64
N LEU A 61 -6.18 -5.24 -20.77
CA LEU A 61 -5.69 -6.61 -20.58
C LEU A 61 -4.59 -6.95 -21.59
N GLN A 62 -4.82 -6.65 -22.87
CA GLN A 62 -3.86 -6.93 -23.94
C GLN A 62 -2.53 -6.20 -23.74
N ILE A 63 -2.58 -4.90 -23.42
CA ILE A 63 -1.38 -4.06 -23.22
C ILE A 63 -0.64 -4.51 -21.97
N GLY A 64 -1.35 -4.73 -20.84
CA GLY A 64 -0.75 -5.17 -19.58
C GLY A 64 -0.06 -6.54 -19.71
N PHE A 65 -0.72 -7.51 -20.31
CA PHE A 65 -0.10 -8.82 -20.55
C PHE A 65 1.07 -8.73 -21.54
N GLY A 66 0.94 -7.96 -22.62
CA GLY A 66 2.01 -7.77 -23.60
C GLY A 66 3.26 -7.20 -22.96
N GLU A 67 3.12 -6.15 -22.14
CA GLU A 67 4.24 -5.51 -21.46
C GLU A 67 4.86 -6.42 -20.39
N TYR A 68 4.06 -6.96 -19.50
CA TYR A 68 4.58 -7.74 -18.38
C TYR A 68 5.19 -9.07 -18.80
N LEU A 69 4.63 -9.73 -19.79
CA LEU A 69 5.26 -10.94 -20.36
C LEU A 69 6.60 -10.63 -21.01
N CYS A 70 6.73 -9.54 -21.77
CA CYS A 70 8.01 -9.12 -22.33
C CYS A 70 9.05 -8.88 -21.23
N GLN A 71 8.68 -8.23 -20.13
CA GLN A 71 9.59 -7.99 -19.03
C GLN A 71 9.93 -9.29 -18.26
N ILE A 72 8.98 -10.18 -18.03
CA ILE A 72 9.25 -11.47 -17.38
C ILE A 72 10.27 -12.29 -18.17
N TYR A 73 10.13 -12.38 -19.49
CA TYR A 73 11.04 -13.14 -20.35
C TYR A 73 12.34 -12.40 -20.67
N GLY A 74 12.30 -11.08 -20.83
CA GLY A 74 13.44 -10.25 -21.21
C GLY A 74 14.25 -9.69 -20.04
N GLY A 75 13.62 -9.57 -18.87
CA GLY A 75 14.19 -8.96 -17.66
C GLY A 75 13.32 -7.85 -17.12
N ILE A 76 13.02 -7.94 -15.82
CA ILE A 76 12.23 -6.95 -15.07
C ILE A 76 13.16 -5.84 -14.59
N SER A 77 12.94 -4.61 -15.05
CA SER A 77 13.69 -3.44 -14.60
C SER A 77 13.26 -3.06 -13.17
N MET A 78 14.12 -3.32 -12.19
CA MET A 78 13.91 -2.95 -10.78
C MET A 78 14.38 -1.53 -10.49
N SER A 79 15.47 -1.12 -11.15
CA SER A 79 16.03 0.23 -11.11
C SER A 79 16.78 0.51 -12.41
N GLN A 80 17.43 1.67 -12.52
CA GLN A 80 18.23 2.02 -13.71
C GLN A 80 19.37 1.03 -14.00
N GLY A 81 19.97 0.43 -12.98
CA GLY A 81 21.11 -0.48 -13.09
C GLY A 81 20.81 -1.93 -12.74
N GLU A 82 19.58 -2.23 -12.28
CA GLU A 82 19.22 -3.55 -11.77
C GLU A 82 18.07 -4.15 -12.57
N ILE A 83 18.35 -5.26 -13.23
CA ILE A 83 17.38 -5.99 -14.06
C ILE A 83 17.28 -7.42 -13.52
N ALA A 84 16.13 -7.79 -13.00
CA ALA A 84 15.85 -9.17 -12.57
C ALA A 84 15.63 -10.06 -13.78
N ARG A 85 16.42 -11.11 -13.92
CA ARG A 85 16.32 -12.11 -14.99
C ARG A 85 16.01 -13.48 -14.42
N LEU A 86 15.33 -14.31 -15.19
CA LEU A 86 15.02 -15.68 -14.78
C LEU A 86 16.27 -16.50 -14.44
N GLN A 87 17.39 -16.23 -15.11
CA GLN A 87 18.68 -16.87 -14.84
C GLN A 87 19.23 -16.57 -13.43
N ASP A 88 18.96 -15.37 -12.88
CA ASP A 88 19.37 -14.99 -11.53
C ASP A 88 18.68 -15.88 -10.48
N LEU A 89 17.50 -16.39 -10.81
CA LEU A 89 16.73 -17.34 -10.02
C LEU A 89 17.04 -18.82 -10.35
N ARG A 90 18.02 -19.06 -11.23
CA ARG A 90 18.31 -20.40 -11.78
C ARG A 90 17.06 -21.03 -12.40
N LEU A 91 16.28 -20.21 -13.12
CA LEU A 91 15.13 -20.65 -13.91
C LEU A 91 15.49 -20.60 -15.39
N THR A 92 15.19 -21.68 -16.09
CA THR A 92 15.24 -21.74 -17.56
C THR A 92 13.79 -21.80 -18.03
N PRO A 93 13.24 -20.69 -18.56
CA PRO A 93 11.87 -20.73 -19.05
C PRO A 93 11.75 -21.58 -20.30
N ASP A 94 10.64 -22.28 -20.43
CA ASP A 94 10.22 -22.83 -21.71
C ASP A 94 9.90 -21.70 -22.69
N ALA A 95 9.93 -21.98 -23.98
CA ALA A 95 9.46 -21.01 -24.96
C ALA A 95 8.00 -20.61 -24.66
N PRO A 96 7.65 -19.32 -24.81
CA PRO A 96 6.28 -18.90 -24.56
C PRO A 96 5.31 -19.63 -25.49
N GLY A 97 4.20 -20.11 -24.92
CA GLY A 97 3.13 -20.69 -25.71
C GLY A 97 2.58 -19.69 -26.75
N ALA A 98 1.91 -20.16 -27.79
CA ALA A 98 1.48 -19.34 -28.91
C ALA A 98 0.70 -18.07 -28.52
N ALA A 99 -0.20 -18.15 -27.53
CA ALA A 99 -0.96 -17.01 -27.04
C ALA A 99 -0.06 -15.97 -26.34
N ALA A 100 0.87 -16.43 -25.50
CA ALA A 100 1.83 -15.54 -24.84
C ALA A 100 2.77 -14.87 -25.84
N ALA A 101 3.29 -15.62 -26.80
CA ALA A 101 4.14 -15.09 -27.87
C ALA A 101 3.41 -14.03 -28.71
N CYS A 102 2.13 -14.24 -29.04
CA CYS A 102 1.30 -13.27 -29.73
C CYS A 102 1.14 -11.98 -28.90
N LEU A 103 0.82 -12.10 -27.59
CA LEU A 103 0.69 -10.94 -26.70
C LEU A 103 2.02 -10.19 -26.54
N MET A 104 3.14 -10.89 -26.43
CA MET A 104 4.47 -10.26 -26.37
C MET A 104 4.79 -9.47 -27.65
N ALA A 105 4.44 -10.02 -28.82
CA ALA A 105 4.73 -9.37 -30.10
C ALA A 105 3.76 -8.23 -30.43
N GLN A 106 2.50 -8.32 -30.05
CA GLN A 106 1.43 -7.44 -30.54
C GLN A 106 0.61 -6.78 -29.43
N GLY A 107 0.79 -7.19 -28.19
CA GLY A 107 -0.06 -6.71 -27.06
C GLY A 107 0.12 -5.23 -26.78
N ASN A 108 1.35 -4.75 -26.64
CA ASN A 108 1.68 -3.38 -26.27
C ASN A 108 2.27 -2.58 -27.45
N THR A 109 1.52 -2.47 -28.53
CA THR A 109 1.90 -1.69 -29.70
C THR A 109 1.46 -0.22 -29.61
N ALA A 110 2.07 0.66 -30.42
CA ALA A 110 1.60 2.04 -30.54
C ALA A 110 0.12 2.12 -30.96
N ALA A 111 -0.31 1.25 -31.87
CA ALA A 111 -1.71 1.18 -32.32
C ALA A 111 -2.66 0.80 -31.17
N ALA A 112 -2.30 -0.19 -30.33
CA ALA A 112 -3.08 -0.58 -29.18
C ALA A 112 -3.20 0.57 -28.14
N ARG A 113 -2.09 1.25 -27.86
CA ARG A 113 -2.07 2.44 -26.96
C ARG A 113 -2.93 3.58 -27.51
N MET A 114 -2.84 3.88 -28.80
CA MET A 114 -3.68 4.91 -29.45
C MET A 114 -5.16 4.55 -29.37
N ALA A 115 -5.51 3.28 -29.60
CA ALA A 115 -6.89 2.81 -29.45
C ALA A 115 -7.41 2.94 -28.01
N LEU A 116 -6.56 2.64 -27.02
CA LEU A 116 -6.89 2.83 -25.59
C LEU A 116 -7.13 4.31 -25.27
N VAL A 117 -6.24 5.21 -25.73
CA VAL A 117 -6.40 6.66 -25.54
C VAL A 117 -7.71 7.16 -26.17
N ALA A 118 -8.09 6.65 -27.34
CA ALA A 118 -9.39 7.00 -27.95
C ALA A 118 -10.57 6.58 -27.04
N CYS A 119 -10.56 5.33 -26.52
CA CYS A 119 -11.58 4.90 -25.56
C CYS A 119 -11.61 5.75 -24.28
N MET A 120 -10.45 6.18 -23.77
CA MET A 120 -10.36 7.07 -22.60
C MET A 120 -10.99 8.44 -22.89
N ARG A 121 -10.74 9.01 -24.06
CA ARG A 121 -11.37 10.28 -24.48
C ARG A 121 -12.89 10.19 -24.54
N ASP A 122 -13.43 9.10 -25.07
CA ASP A 122 -14.88 8.86 -25.16
C ASP A 122 -15.53 8.72 -23.76
N ASN A 123 -14.73 8.40 -22.74
CA ASN A 123 -15.17 8.28 -21.34
C ASN A 123 -14.73 9.45 -20.47
N HIS A 124 -14.22 10.52 -21.04
CA HIS A 124 -13.79 11.70 -20.29
C HIS A 124 -14.94 12.26 -19.42
N GLY A 125 -14.63 12.56 -18.17
CA GLY A 125 -15.61 13.05 -17.18
C GLY A 125 -16.37 11.97 -16.43
N ARG A 126 -16.22 10.68 -16.78
CA ARG A 126 -16.77 9.58 -15.99
C ARG A 126 -15.91 9.29 -14.76
N ALA A 127 -16.50 8.63 -13.77
CA ALA A 127 -15.82 8.22 -12.54
C ALA A 127 -14.59 7.33 -12.82
N THR A 128 -14.72 6.39 -13.74
CA THR A 128 -13.64 5.54 -14.25
C THR A 128 -13.66 5.53 -15.77
N PHE A 129 -12.52 5.31 -16.40
CA PHE A 129 -12.46 5.18 -17.86
C PHE A 129 -13.06 3.86 -18.37
N GLY A 130 -13.08 2.81 -17.53
CA GLY A 130 -13.64 1.50 -17.84
C GLY A 130 -14.37 0.90 -16.64
N ALA A 131 -14.84 -0.34 -16.78
CA ALA A 131 -15.48 -1.06 -15.68
C ALA A 131 -14.48 -1.42 -14.58
N SER A 132 -14.79 -1.09 -13.33
CA SER A 132 -13.93 -1.36 -12.18
C SER A 132 -13.92 -2.84 -11.79
N GLY A 133 -15.07 -3.51 -11.91
CA GLY A 133 -15.32 -4.86 -11.38
C GLY A 133 -15.45 -4.88 -9.86
N LEU A 134 -15.77 -3.73 -9.24
CA LEU A 134 -16.19 -3.63 -7.85
C LEU A 134 -17.65 -4.09 -7.72
N ASP A 135 -18.04 -4.58 -6.55
CA ASP A 135 -19.43 -4.83 -6.22
C ASP A 135 -20.22 -3.52 -6.01
N ALA A 136 -21.52 -3.61 -5.88
CA ALA A 136 -22.40 -2.45 -5.78
C ALA A 136 -22.16 -1.61 -4.52
N GLU A 137 -21.73 -2.23 -3.43
CA GLU A 137 -21.42 -1.54 -2.17
C GLU A 137 -20.15 -0.71 -2.31
N LEU A 138 -19.08 -1.30 -2.81
CA LEU A 138 -17.81 -0.61 -3.06
C LEU A 138 -17.95 0.50 -4.12
N GLU A 139 -18.79 0.29 -5.14
CA GLU A 139 -19.12 1.34 -6.11
C GLU A 139 -19.83 2.54 -5.45
N MET A 140 -20.79 2.28 -4.57
CA MET A 140 -21.48 3.33 -3.82
C MET A 140 -20.52 4.09 -2.88
N ILE A 141 -19.64 3.38 -2.20
CA ILE A 141 -18.56 3.97 -1.37
C ILE A 141 -17.69 4.86 -2.25
N ARG A 142 -17.21 4.34 -3.39
CA ARG A 142 -16.38 5.10 -4.33
C ARG A 142 -17.05 6.39 -4.77
N ASP A 143 -18.32 6.33 -5.21
CA ASP A 143 -19.04 7.49 -5.72
C ASP A 143 -19.30 8.52 -4.62
N THR A 144 -19.47 8.10 -3.38
CA THR A 144 -19.62 8.98 -2.22
C THR A 144 -18.34 9.76 -1.95
N PHE A 145 -17.19 9.06 -1.85
CA PHE A 145 -15.91 9.70 -1.58
C PHE A 145 -15.38 10.49 -2.78
N ARG A 146 -15.74 10.08 -3.99
CA ARG A 146 -15.44 10.85 -5.18
C ARG A 146 -16.12 12.21 -5.16
N ARG A 147 -17.42 12.26 -4.87
CA ARG A 147 -18.17 13.54 -4.77
C ARG A 147 -17.59 14.41 -3.67
N PHE A 148 -17.34 13.85 -2.49
CA PHE A 148 -16.69 14.60 -1.41
C PHE A 148 -15.34 15.17 -1.83
N ALA A 149 -14.50 14.39 -2.49
CA ALA A 149 -13.21 14.85 -2.98
C ALA A 149 -13.34 15.97 -4.02
N ASP A 150 -14.29 15.84 -4.94
CA ASP A 150 -14.53 16.84 -5.99
C ASP A 150 -15.08 18.16 -5.42
N ASP A 151 -15.97 18.09 -4.44
CA ASP A 151 -16.66 19.24 -3.89
C ASP A 151 -15.84 19.97 -2.81
N GLU A 152 -15.20 19.22 -1.90
CA GLU A 152 -14.59 19.77 -0.69
C GLU A 152 -13.05 19.81 -0.74
N VAL A 153 -12.40 19.00 -1.57
CA VAL A 153 -10.93 18.86 -1.57
C VAL A 153 -10.31 19.51 -2.81
N VAL A 154 -10.72 19.09 -4.00
CA VAL A 154 -10.12 19.53 -5.28
C VAL A 154 -10.07 21.06 -5.43
N PRO A 155 -11.11 21.84 -5.09
CA PRO A 155 -11.09 23.29 -5.25
C PRO A 155 -10.01 23.98 -4.40
N HIS A 156 -9.59 23.36 -3.30
CA HIS A 156 -8.72 23.94 -2.30
C HIS A 156 -7.29 23.37 -2.29
N ALA A 157 -7.12 22.13 -2.74
CA ALA A 157 -5.89 21.34 -2.63
C ALA A 157 -4.65 22.07 -3.15
N HIS A 158 -4.74 22.69 -4.34
CA HIS A 158 -3.65 23.43 -4.92
C HIS A 158 -3.23 24.64 -4.07
N GLY A 159 -4.21 25.35 -3.49
CA GLY A 159 -3.97 26.47 -2.59
C GLY A 159 -3.29 26.04 -1.30
N TRP A 160 -3.73 24.94 -0.68
CA TRP A 160 -3.07 24.39 0.53
C TRP A 160 -1.62 24.03 0.24
N HIS A 161 -1.37 23.36 -0.90
CA HIS A 161 -0.02 22.97 -1.30
C HIS A 161 0.90 24.17 -1.50
N LEU A 162 0.47 25.21 -2.25
CA LEU A 162 1.29 26.38 -2.55
C LEU A 162 1.63 27.22 -1.31
N ARG A 163 0.76 27.22 -0.29
CA ARG A 163 0.96 27.96 0.95
C ARG A 163 1.56 27.13 2.09
N ASP A 164 1.91 25.87 1.80
CA ASP A 164 2.40 24.90 2.80
C ASP A 164 1.46 24.79 4.02
N GLU A 165 0.16 24.81 3.74
CA GLU A 165 -0.88 24.75 4.76
C GLU A 165 -1.18 23.28 5.14
N LEU A 166 -1.47 23.07 6.43
CA LEU A 166 -2.05 21.81 6.89
C LEU A 166 -3.48 21.69 6.36
N ILE A 167 -3.92 20.47 6.08
CA ILE A 167 -5.31 20.17 5.76
C ILE A 167 -6.21 20.73 6.89
N PRO A 168 -7.24 21.53 6.58
CA PRO A 168 -8.12 22.11 7.59
C PRO A 168 -8.77 21.02 8.47
N MET A 169 -8.93 21.30 9.77
CA MET A 169 -9.60 20.38 10.69
C MET A 169 -11.03 20.10 10.25
N GLN A 170 -11.71 21.06 9.64
CA GLN A 170 -13.05 20.84 9.07
C GLN A 170 -13.11 19.64 8.11
N ILE A 171 -12.09 19.46 7.27
CA ILE A 171 -12.00 18.27 6.38
C ILE A 171 -11.79 17.00 7.21
N VAL A 172 -10.98 17.05 8.26
CA VAL A 172 -10.78 15.90 9.16
C VAL A 172 -12.09 15.52 9.85
N ASP A 173 -12.83 16.51 10.35
CA ASP A 173 -14.11 16.31 11.04
C ASP A 173 -15.17 15.70 10.09
N GLN A 174 -15.26 16.21 8.85
CA GLN A 174 -16.15 15.64 7.82
C GLN A 174 -15.76 14.19 7.48
N LEU A 175 -14.47 13.88 7.35
CA LEU A 175 -14.01 12.51 7.11
C LEU A 175 -14.31 11.59 8.31
N ALA A 176 -14.27 12.10 9.54
CA ALA A 176 -14.67 11.38 10.75
C ALA A 176 -16.18 11.06 10.72
N GLU A 177 -17.01 12.05 10.40
CA GLU A 177 -18.46 11.86 10.25
C GLU A 177 -18.80 10.84 9.13
N MET A 178 -18.01 10.80 8.06
CA MET A 178 -18.13 9.82 6.99
C MET A 178 -17.54 8.44 7.34
N GLY A 179 -16.93 8.29 8.52
CA GLY A 179 -16.42 7.03 9.04
C GLY A 179 -15.07 6.56 8.48
N VAL A 180 -14.32 7.44 7.81
CA VAL A 180 -13.04 7.10 7.13
C VAL A 180 -12.03 6.44 8.08
N PHE A 181 -11.97 6.90 9.34
CA PHE A 181 -10.98 6.44 10.31
C PHE A 181 -11.31 5.08 10.94
N GLY A 182 -12.57 4.64 10.81
CA GLY A 182 -13.07 3.38 11.36
C GLY A 182 -13.40 2.31 10.32
N LEU A 183 -13.11 2.53 9.03
CA LEU A 183 -13.54 1.64 7.95
C LEU A 183 -13.23 0.17 8.19
N THR A 184 -12.01 -0.15 8.59
CA THR A 184 -11.52 -1.53 8.76
C THR A 184 -11.43 -1.97 10.21
N ILE A 185 -11.71 -1.07 11.17
CA ILE A 185 -11.77 -1.40 12.59
C ILE A 185 -13.02 -2.26 12.83
N PRO A 186 -12.92 -3.38 13.60
CA PRO A 186 -14.07 -4.22 13.90
C PRO A 186 -15.21 -3.45 14.58
N GLU A 187 -16.46 -3.87 14.33
CA GLU A 187 -17.66 -3.24 14.89
C GLU A 187 -17.66 -3.23 16.42
N GLU A 188 -17.15 -4.28 17.07
CA GLU A 188 -17.00 -4.39 18.51
C GLU A 188 -16.10 -3.30 19.14
N HIS A 189 -15.30 -2.65 18.30
CA HIS A 189 -14.44 -1.52 18.67
C HIS A 189 -14.91 -0.18 18.08
N GLY A 190 -16.16 -0.12 17.61
CA GLY A 190 -16.77 1.11 17.10
C GLY A 190 -16.41 1.45 15.66
N GLY A 191 -15.85 0.51 14.91
CA GLY A 191 -15.61 0.64 13.46
C GLY A 191 -16.73 0.04 12.61
N PHE A 192 -16.49 -0.08 11.31
CA PHE A 192 -17.43 -0.66 10.35
C PHE A 192 -17.09 -2.11 9.94
N GLY A 193 -15.92 -2.61 10.30
CA GLY A 193 -15.48 -3.97 9.96
C GLY A 193 -15.41 -4.25 8.45
N LEU A 194 -15.31 -3.22 7.61
CA LEU A 194 -15.26 -3.36 6.17
C LEU A 194 -13.95 -3.99 5.69
N PRO A 195 -13.94 -4.64 4.52
CA PRO A 195 -12.74 -5.23 3.98
C PRO A 195 -11.70 -4.16 3.57
N LYS A 196 -10.43 -4.56 3.47
CA LYS A 196 -9.33 -3.68 3.03
C LYS A 196 -9.58 -3.03 1.65
N SER A 197 -10.37 -3.68 0.79
CA SER A 197 -10.81 -3.11 -0.48
C SER A 197 -11.58 -1.79 -0.31
N ALA A 198 -12.39 -1.64 0.74
CA ALA A 198 -13.09 -0.39 1.02
C ALA A 198 -12.09 0.75 1.36
N MET A 199 -11.07 0.47 2.18
CA MET A 199 -10.00 1.45 2.46
C MET A 199 -9.23 1.83 1.20
N VAL A 200 -8.96 0.88 0.30
CA VAL A 200 -8.27 1.15 -0.98
C VAL A 200 -9.11 2.09 -1.83
N VAL A 201 -10.40 1.80 -1.99
CA VAL A 201 -11.34 2.61 -2.79
C VAL A 201 -11.45 4.04 -2.23
N VAL A 202 -11.61 4.18 -0.91
CA VAL A 202 -11.69 5.48 -0.23
C VAL A 202 -10.38 6.26 -0.38
N SER A 203 -9.25 5.60 -0.15
CA SER A 203 -7.92 6.23 -0.27
C SER A 203 -7.63 6.67 -1.71
N GLU A 204 -8.06 5.89 -2.72
CA GLU A 204 -7.90 6.25 -4.13
C GLU A 204 -8.64 7.55 -4.45
N GLU A 205 -9.94 7.66 -4.10
CA GLU A 205 -10.73 8.83 -4.43
C GLU A 205 -10.28 10.07 -3.64
N LEU A 206 -9.98 9.94 -2.36
CA LEU A 206 -9.46 11.05 -1.56
C LEU A 206 -8.07 11.51 -2.05
N SER A 207 -7.20 10.55 -2.43
CA SER A 207 -5.85 10.87 -2.96
C SER A 207 -5.91 11.50 -4.35
N ARG A 208 -6.90 11.13 -5.16
CA ARG A 208 -7.17 11.81 -6.44
C ARG A 208 -7.46 13.29 -6.23
N GLY A 209 -8.18 13.63 -5.18
CA GLY A 209 -8.39 15.02 -4.79
C GLY A 209 -7.12 15.68 -4.24
N TYR A 210 -6.53 15.07 -3.23
CA TYR A 210 -5.26 15.49 -2.63
C TYR A 210 -4.65 14.36 -1.81
N ILE A 211 -3.42 13.95 -2.13
CA ILE A 211 -2.76 12.83 -1.46
C ILE A 211 -2.65 13.00 0.07
N GLY A 212 -2.51 14.24 0.54
CA GLY A 212 -2.50 14.55 1.97
C GLY A 212 -3.80 14.16 2.67
N VAL A 213 -4.95 14.36 2.01
CA VAL A 213 -6.27 13.96 2.52
C VAL A 213 -6.40 12.43 2.48
N GLY A 214 -6.03 11.78 1.36
CA GLY A 214 -6.09 10.33 1.23
C GLY A 214 -5.21 9.59 2.23
N SER A 215 -4.14 10.22 2.74
CA SER A 215 -3.26 9.61 3.74
C SER A 215 -3.79 9.64 5.16
N LEU A 216 -4.83 10.42 5.47
CA LEU A 216 -5.37 10.54 6.83
C LEU A 216 -5.94 9.21 7.34
N GLY A 217 -6.88 8.61 6.60
CA GLY A 217 -7.50 7.35 6.97
C GLY A 217 -6.51 6.19 7.08
N THR A 218 -5.52 6.14 6.19
CA THR A 218 -4.49 5.09 6.21
C THR A 218 -3.60 5.13 7.44
N ARG A 219 -3.41 6.30 8.08
CA ARG A 219 -2.66 6.38 9.35
C ARG A 219 -3.43 5.72 10.49
N SER A 220 -4.73 5.96 10.57
CA SER A 220 -5.60 5.29 11.53
C SER A 220 -5.65 3.78 11.30
N GLU A 221 -5.73 3.34 10.06
CA GLU A 221 -5.68 1.92 9.72
C GLU A 221 -4.38 1.25 10.18
N ILE A 222 -3.22 1.86 9.90
CA ILE A 222 -1.92 1.32 10.34
C ILE A 222 -1.88 1.19 11.87
N ALA A 223 -2.30 2.22 12.60
CA ALA A 223 -2.33 2.18 14.06
C ALA A 223 -3.29 1.12 14.59
N ALA A 224 -4.49 1.04 14.02
CA ALA A 224 -5.50 0.05 14.40
C ALA A 224 -5.01 -1.38 14.18
N GLU A 225 -4.41 -1.68 13.01
CA GLU A 225 -3.84 -3.01 12.71
C GLU A 225 -2.73 -3.40 13.71
N LEU A 226 -1.84 -2.48 14.02
CA LEU A 226 -0.78 -2.74 15.00
C LEU A 226 -1.35 -3.03 16.39
N ILE A 227 -2.39 -2.31 16.81
CA ILE A 227 -3.07 -2.52 18.09
C ILE A 227 -3.86 -3.83 18.08
N LEU A 228 -4.58 -4.14 16.99
CA LEU A 228 -5.32 -5.39 16.83
C LEU A 228 -4.39 -6.61 16.89
N CYS A 229 -3.24 -6.53 16.22
CA CYS A 229 -2.29 -7.64 16.17
C CYS A 229 -1.44 -7.81 17.43
N GLY A 230 -1.04 -6.72 18.07
CA GLY A 230 -0.03 -6.75 19.15
C GLY A 230 -0.46 -6.14 20.47
N GLY A 231 -1.58 -5.43 20.52
CA GLY A 231 -2.08 -4.77 21.72
C GLY A 231 -2.75 -5.72 22.70
N THR A 232 -2.70 -5.38 23.99
CA THR A 232 -3.51 -6.03 25.02
C THR A 232 -5.00 -5.71 24.85
N ASP A 233 -5.89 -6.50 25.45
CA ASP A 233 -7.33 -6.24 25.37
C ASP A 233 -7.70 -4.87 25.95
N ALA A 234 -7.01 -4.43 27.02
CA ALA A 234 -7.18 -3.09 27.59
C ALA A 234 -6.76 -1.99 26.59
N GLN A 235 -5.67 -2.18 25.85
CA GLN A 235 -5.23 -1.24 24.82
C GLN A 235 -6.21 -1.20 23.64
N LYS A 236 -6.70 -2.35 23.19
CA LYS A 236 -7.71 -2.43 22.12
C LYS A 236 -8.99 -1.70 22.54
N ALA A 237 -9.51 -1.99 23.72
CA ALA A 237 -10.73 -1.36 24.24
C ALA A 237 -10.60 0.16 24.42
N TYR A 238 -9.40 0.65 24.74
CA TYR A 238 -9.17 2.09 24.96
C TYR A 238 -8.90 2.86 23.66
N TRP A 239 -8.01 2.33 22.79
CA TRP A 239 -7.51 3.06 21.64
C TRP A 239 -8.38 2.93 20.38
N LEU A 240 -8.91 1.74 20.08
CA LEU A 240 -9.59 1.51 18.80
C LEU A 240 -10.85 2.36 18.62
N PRO A 241 -11.73 2.55 19.63
CA PRO A 241 -12.89 3.44 19.49
C PRO A 241 -12.49 4.90 19.24
N LYS A 242 -11.42 5.37 19.88
CA LYS A 242 -10.91 6.75 19.73
C LYS A 242 -10.28 6.99 18.36
N LEU A 243 -9.61 5.98 17.81
CA LEU A 243 -9.10 6.02 16.44
C LEU A 243 -10.23 6.00 15.43
N SER A 244 -11.25 5.16 15.64
CA SER A 244 -12.41 5.05 14.75
C SER A 244 -13.21 6.35 14.64
N SER A 245 -13.37 7.05 15.75
CA SER A 245 -14.08 8.34 15.80
C SER A 245 -13.23 9.55 15.41
N ALA A 246 -11.93 9.37 15.18
CA ALA A 246 -10.94 10.45 15.04
C ALA A 246 -10.83 11.38 16.27
N GLU A 247 -11.30 10.95 17.45
CA GLU A 247 -11.00 11.64 18.72
C GLU A 247 -9.49 11.77 18.92
N ILE A 248 -8.74 10.77 18.43
CA ILE A 248 -7.29 10.73 18.43
C ILE A 248 -6.80 10.45 17.01
N LEU A 249 -5.88 11.29 16.53
CA LEU A 249 -5.20 11.10 15.25
C LEU A 249 -3.83 10.44 15.50
N PRO A 250 -3.56 9.28 14.89
CA PRO A 250 -2.30 8.58 15.05
C PRO A 250 -1.28 8.94 13.96
N THR A 251 -0.01 8.62 14.23
CA THR A 251 1.02 8.53 13.20
C THR A 251 1.91 7.32 13.37
N ALA A 252 2.45 6.81 12.25
CA ALA A 252 3.41 5.71 12.23
C ALA A 252 4.85 6.26 12.26
N VAL A 253 5.63 5.87 13.27
CA VAL A 253 6.95 6.45 13.57
C VAL A 253 8.02 5.36 13.50
N PHE A 254 8.41 5.00 12.26
CA PHE A 254 9.33 3.90 11.98
C PHE A 254 10.65 4.38 11.40
N THR A 255 10.57 5.11 10.28
CA THR A 255 11.70 5.50 9.43
C THR A 255 12.69 6.42 10.14
N GLU A 256 13.97 6.18 9.91
CA GLU A 256 15.09 7.02 10.35
C GLU A 256 15.84 7.59 9.13
N PRO A 257 16.69 8.63 9.29
CA PRO A 257 17.40 9.21 8.16
C PRO A 257 18.19 8.21 7.31
N ASN A 258 18.70 7.13 7.93
CA ASN A 258 19.50 6.11 7.27
C ASN A 258 18.81 4.74 7.20
N THR A 259 17.54 4.64 7.60
CA THR A 259 16.86 3.35 7.74
C THR A 259 15.39 3.49 7.37
N GLY A 260 15.01 2.89 6.27
CA GLY A 260 13.61 2.83 5.78
C GLY A 260 13.16 1.39 5.60
N SER A 261 13.48 0.76 4.46
CA SER A 261 13.09 -0.63 4.19
C SER A 261 13.73 -1.63 5.16
N ASP A 262 14.96 -1.39 5.59
CA ASP A 262 15.67 -2.21 6.57
C ASP A 262 15.41 -1.73 8.00
N LEU A 263 14.17 -1.87 8.48
CA LEU A 263 13.82 -1.49 9.85
C LEU A 263 14.59 -2.29 10.91
N GLY A 264 15.12 -3.47 10.58
CA GLY A 264 15.97 -4.26 11.48
C GLY A 264 17.23 -3.51 11.94
N SER A 265 17.69 -2.55 11.14
CA SER A 265 18.90 -1.76 11.42
C SER A 265 18.63 -0.41 12.09
N LEU A 266 17.40 -0.11 12.51
CA LEU A 266 17.07 1.16 13.17
C LEU A 266 17.85 1.36 14.49
N ARG A 267 18.12 2.62 14.80
CA ARG A 267 19.01 3.03 15.90
C ARG A 267 18.30 3.75 17.05
N THR A 268 17.06 4.18 16.86
CA THR A 268 16.25 4.71 17.99
C THR A 268 16.19 3.66 19.08
N ARG A 269 16.55 4.05 20.29
CA ARG A 269 16.63 3.15 21.46
C ARG A 269 15.61 3.53 22.50
N ALA A 270 14.99 2.53 23.11
CA ALA A 270 14.13 2.67 24.26
C ALA A 270 14.76 1.91 25.44
N LYS A 271 15.04 2.63 26.54
CA LYS A 271 15.59 2.05 27.77
C LYS A 271 14.54 2.18 28.87
N LYS A 272 14.29 1.08 29.56
CA LYS A 272 13.38 1.07 30.71
C LYS A 272 14.02 1.82 31.88
N ASP A 273 13.24 2.72 32.50
CA ASP A 273 13.61 3.48 33.68
C ASP A 273 12.42 3.45 34.66
N GLY A 274 12.50 2.60 35.68
CA GLY A 274 11.37 2.30 36.55
C GLY A 274 10.17 1.76 35.78
N ASP A 275 9.05 2.44 35.86
CA ASP A 275 7.79 2.10 35.17
C ASP A 275 7.65 2.79 33.80
N THR A 276 8.63 3.59 33.39
CA THR A 276 8.63 4.35 32.15
C THR A 276 9.68 3.86 31.17
N TRP A 277 9.62 4.34 29.93
CA TRP A 277 10.61 4.12 28.92
C TRP A 277 11.19 5.46 28.45
N VAL A 278 12.50 5.57 28.47
CA VAL A 278 13.22 6.72 27.92
C VAL A 278 13.64 6.38 26.48
N VAL A 279 13.09 7.12 25.52
CA VAL A 279 13.34 6.89 24.09
C VAL A 279 14.26 7.98 23.56
N ASN A 280 15.33 7.57 22.88
CA ASN A 280 16.30 8.45 22.23
C ASN A 280 16.55 7.99 20.80
N GLY A 281 16.40 8.92 19.85
CA GLY A 281 16.63 8.66 18.44
C GLY A 281 16.16 9.80 17.57
N ASN A 282 16.28 9.59 16.27
CA ASN A 282 15.85 10.56 15.26
C ASN A 282 15.01 9.85 14.20
N LYS A 283 13.77 10.30 14.02
CA LYS A 283 12.82 9.78 13.04
C LYS A 283 12.59 10.81 11.94
N THR A 284 12.28 10.35 10.74
CA THR A 284 12.10 11.20 9.56
C THR A 284 10.89 10.77 8.73
N TRP A 285 10.35 11.69 7.95
CA TRP A 285 9.22 11.47 7.05
C TRP A 285 7.94 11.02 7.78
N ILE A 286 7.71 11.59 8.98
CA ILE A 286 6.57 11.20 9.82
C ILE A 286 5.35 12.02 9.40
N THR A 287 4.44 11.37 8.68
CA THR A 287 3.18 11.96 8.20
C THR A 287 2.30 12.37 9.37
N HIS A 288 1.77 13.60 9.35
CA HIS A 288 0.90 14.19 10.39
C HIS A 288 1.54 14.37 11.77
N ALA A 289 2.87 14.39 11.87
CA ALA A 289 3.57 14.53 13.15
C ALA A 289 3.14 15.74 13.97
N THR A 290 2.77 16.85 13.32
CA THR A 290 2.41 18.12 14.00
C THR A 290 1.03 18.14 14.63
N ARG A 291 0.17 17.16 14.32
CA ARG A 291 -1.21 17.09 14.85
C ARG A 291 -1.59 15.73 15.42
N THR A 292 -0.60 14.85 15.59
CA THR A 292 -0.84 13.53 16.17
C THR A 292 -0.94 13.60 17.69
N GLN A 293 -1.83 12.82 18.26
CA GLN A 293 -1.93 12.62 19.70
C GLN A 293 -1.32 11.28 20.15
N ILE A 294 -1.14 10.33 19.21
CA ILE A 294 -0.51 9.03 19.50
C ILE A 294 0.44 8.61 18.37
N MET A 295 1.61 8.13 18.76
CA MET A 295 2.60 7.56 17.87
C MET A 295 2.63 6.04 18.02
N THR A 296 2.53 5.29 16.91
CA THR A 296 3.00 3.91 16.85
C THR A 296 4.50 3.96 16.59
N LEU A 297 5.29 3.94 17.66
CA LEU A 297 6.73 4.19 17.64
C LEU A 297 7.53 2.89 17.69
N LEU A 298 8.33 2.63 16.68
CA LEU A 298 9.25 1.49 16.64
C LEU A 298 10.63 1.91 17.18
N ALA A 299 11.10 1.19 18.20
CA ALA A 299 12.40 1.44 18.83
C ALA A 299 13.09 0.15 19.23
N ARG A 300 14.41 0.19 19.38
CA ARG A 300 15.24 -0.92 19.86
C ARG A 300 15.22 -0.96 21.40
N THR A 301 14.72 -2.06 21.93
CA THR A 301 14.68 -2.34 23.38
C THR A 301 15.76 -3.32 23.82
N ASP A 302 16.25 -4.15 22.91
CA ASP A 302 17.38 -5.05 23.17
C ASP A 302 18.60 -4.59 22.35
N PRO A 303 19.61 -3.99 23.01
CA PRO A 303 20.81 -3.50 22.34
C PRO A 303 21.76 -4.63 21.87
N GLU A 304 21.63 -5.84 22.43
CA GLU A 304 22.47 -6.99 22.10
C GLU A 304 22.00 -7.72 20.83
N THR A 305 20.84 -7.34 20.31
CA THR A 305 20.24 -7.94 19.12
C THR A 305 20.24 -6.96 17.95
N ASP A 306 21.00 -7.26 16.89
CA ASP A 306 21.21 -6.38 15.71
C ASP A 306 20.13 -6.49 14.63
N ASN A 307 18.98 -7.13 14.90
CA ASN A 307 17.93 -7.36 13.93
C ASN A 307 16.55 -7.00 14.49
N TYR A 308 15.50 -7.32 13.74
CA TYR A 308 14.11 -7.02 14.11
C TYR A 308 13.67 -7.63 15.46
N LYS A 309 14.32 -8.68 15.94
CA LYS A 309 13.99 -9.33 17.24
C LYS A 309 14.28 -8.43 18.44
N GLY A 310 15.20 -7.49 18.30
CA GLY A 310 15.52 -6.50 19.34
C GLY A 310 14.60 -5.29 19.35
N LEU A 311 13.55 -5.27 18.51
CA LEU A 311 12.65 -4.14 18.36
C LEU A 311 11.34 -4.34 19.12
N SER A 312 10.79 -3.23 19.62
CA SER A 312 9.46 -3.18 20.23
C SER A 312 8.65 -2.02 19.65
N MET A 313 7.35 -2.24 19.56
CA MET A 313 6.39 -1.22 19.18
C MET A 313 5.79 -0.58 20.44
N PHE A 314 5.78 0.74 20.48
CA PHE A 314 5.20 1.53 21.54
C PHE A 314 3.98 2.30 21.05
N LEU A 315 2.99 2.41 21.90
CA LEU A 315 1.94 3.42 21.79
C LEU A 315 2.38 4.61 22.66
N ALA A 316 2.95 5.61 22.03
CA ALA A 316 3.50 6.77 22.72
C ALA A 316 2.55 7.97 22.57
N GLU A 317 2.00 8.44 23.67
CA GLU A 317 1.16 9.64 23.69
C GLU A 317 2.02 10.89 23.48
N VAL A 318 1.49 11.82 22.70
CA VAL A 318 2.09 13.14 22.49
C VAL A 318 1.36 14.10 23.41
N MET A 319 2.06 14.58 24.43
CA MET A 319 1.53 15.64 25.30
C MET A 319 1.57 16.97 24.53
N ALA A 320 0.44 17.69 24.53
CA ALA A 320 0.29 18.99 23.92
C ALA A 320 1.13 20.06 24.65
#